data_65d220b18f0022a6c8dc71f4544c05e5
#
_entry.id   65d220b18f0022a6c8dc71f4544c05e5
#
_cell.length_a   1.000
_cell.length_b   1.000
_cell.length_c   1.000
_cell.angle_alpha   90.00
_cell.angle_beta   90.00
_cell.angle_gamma   90.00
#
_symmetry.space_group_name_H-M   'P 1'
#
loop_
_entity.id
_entity.type
_entity.pdbx_description
1 polymer ?
#
loop_
_entity_poly.entity_id
_entity_poly.type
_entity_poly.pdbx_seq_one_letter_code
_entity_poly.pdbx_strand_id
1 'polypeptide(L)'
;MLIKLKILRIKNGLTLEQLAQQSGLTRSYLSKVERGVSTPSIESALAIAKALGVSVDRLFGHQQADTEPISIMRASEREHNNGEAMTMVAGLHPGKIMRAFVIRPTSRASRGRLMSHHEGEEILYVLKGEMELQIAQKKERLSAGDCAHFDSRIPHKLVSTSDTPSAALVVIASKEDDF
;
A
#
# COMPACT_ATOMS: atom_id res chain seq x y z
N MET A 1 9.57 7.68 -3.12
CA MET A 1 10.19 6.34 -3.34
C MET A 1 9.77 5.85 -4.71
N LEU A 2 10.70 5.72 -5.63
CA LEU A 2 10.40 5.16 -6.96
C LEU A 2 10.23 3.66 -6.78
N ILE A 3 9.03 3.17 -7.02
CA ILE A 3 8.75 1.73 -7.06
C ILE A 3 9.63 1.10 -8.14
N LYS A 4 10.38 0.08 -7.80
CA LYS A 4 11.27 -0.64 -8.75
C LYS A 4 10.47 -1.50 -9.75
N LEU A 5 9.21 -1.16 -10.00
CA LEU A 5 8.29 -1.92 -10.83
C LEU A 5 8.86 -2.22 -12.22
N LYS A 6 9.34 -1.19 -12.93
CA LYS A 6 9.89 -1.35 -14.27
C LYS A 6 11.07 -2.33 -14.31
N ILE A 7 11.97 -2.22 -13.34
CA ILE A 7 13.15 -3.08 -13.24
C ILE A 7 12.74 -4.53 -12.97
N LEU A 8 11.83 -4.73 -12.03
CA LEU A 8 11.33 -6.07 -11.66
C LEU A 8 10.57 -6.71 -12.83
N ARG A 9 9.71 -5.95 -13.51
CA ARG A 9 8.99 -6.46 -14.69
C ARG A 9 9.94 -6.90 -15.80
N ILE A 10 10.94 -6.08 -16.13
CA ILE A 10 11.93 -6.40 -17.17
C ILE A 10 12.76 -7.62 -16.77
N LYS A 11 13.19 -7.73 -15.51
CA LYS A 11 13.91 -8.90 -14.99
C LYS A 11 13.10 -10.20 -15.11
N ASN A 12 11.79 -10.11 -14.98
CA ASN A 12 10.88 -11.24 -15.18
C ASN A 12 10.47 -11.46 -16.65
N GLY A 13 11.05 -10.72 -17.59
CA GLY A 13 10.77 -10.86 -19.02
C GLY A 13 9.35 -10.45 -19.43
N LEU A 14 8.62 -9.71 -18.59
CA LEU A 14 7.24 -9.36 -18.84
C LEU A 14 7.11 -8.03 -19.59
N THR A 15 6.18 -7.99 -20.56
CA THR A 15 5.68 -6.74 -21.13
C THR A 15 4.69 -6.07 -20.15
N LEU A 16 4.40 -4.78 -20.35
CA LEU A 16 3.34 -4.10 -19.58
C LEU A 16 1.96 -4.74 -19.75
N GLU A 17 1.70 -5.28 -20.94
CA GLU A 17 0.43 -5.96 -21.27
C GLU A 17 0.31 -7.27 -20.48
N GLN A 18 1.38 -8.08 -20.46
CA GLN A 18 1.40 -9.34 -19.71
C GLN A 18 1.27 -9.10 -18.21
N LEU A 19 1.96 -8.09 -17.67
CA LEU A 19 1.81 -7.74 -16.26
C LEU A 19 0.39 -7.24 -15.96
N ALA A 20 -0.23 -6.46 -16.85
CA ALA A 20 -1.61 -6.01 -16.71
C ALA A 20 -2.58 -7.19 -16.63
N GLN A 21 -2.43 -8.15 -17.52
CA GLN A 21 -3.24 -9.37 -17.52
C GLN A 21 -3.08 -10.19 -16.24
N GLN A 22 -1.83 -10.39 -15.77
CA GLN A 22 -1.53 -11.19 -14.59
C GLN A 22 -1.96 -10.52 -13.28
N SER A 23 -1.87 -9.18 -13.21
CA SER A 23 -2.22 -8.43 -12.00
C SER A 23 -3.69 -7.98 -11.95
N GLY A 24 -4.47 -8.17 -13.02
CA GLY A 24 -5.83 -7.65 -13.12
C GLY A 24 -5.91 -6.11 -13.23
N LEU A 25 -4.78 -5.44 -13.47
CA LEU A 25 -4.69 -3.99 -13.58
C LEU A 25 -4.61 -3.56 -15.04
N THR A 26 -4.91 -2.27 -15.33
CA THR A 26 -4.80 -1.79 -16.70
C THR A 26 -3.35 -1.44 -17.08
N ARG A 27 -2.97 -1.68 -18.33
CA ARG A 27 -1.66 -1.29 -18.88
C ARG A 27 -1.38 0.22 -18.67
N SER A 28 -2.39 1.06 -18.86
CA SER A 28 -2.27 2.51 -18.68
C SER A 28 -1.95 2.88 -17.23
N TYR A 29 -2.58 2.22 -16.28
CA TYR A 29 -2.32 2.41 -14.84
C TYR A 29 -0.90 1.98 -14.48
N LEU A 30 -0.48 0.77 -14.86
CA LEU A 30 0.88 0.27 -14.61
C LEU A 30 1.95 1.20 -15.21
N SER A 31 1.72 1.73 -16.42
CA SER A 31 2.62 2.72 -17.03
C SER A 31 2.74 4.02 -16.21
N LYS A 32 1.65 4.49 -15.61
CA LYS A 32 1.68 5.66 -14.70
C LYS A 32 2.46 5.35 -13.42
N VAL A 33 2.29 4.15 -12.87
CA VAL A 33 3.02 3.70 -11.67
C VAL A 33 4.53 3.58 -11.97
N GLU A 34 4.92 2.97 -13.10
CA GLU A 34 6.34 2.85 -13.49
C GLU A 34 7.03 4.20 -13.67
N ARG A 35 6.29 5.22 -14.11
CA ARG A 35 6.79 6.59 -14.29
C ARG A 35 6.70 7.45 -13.03
N GLY A 36 6.21 6.90 -11.91
CA GLY A 36 5.99 7.66 -10.67
C GLY A 36 4.86 8.68 -10.74
N VAL A 37 4.03 8.66 -11.78
CA VAL A 37 2.88 9.59 -11.95
C VAL A 37 1.70 9.17 -11.08
N SER A 38 1.64 7.91 -10.67
CA SER A 38 0.60 7.38 -9.79
C SER A 38 1.23 6.49 -8.73
N THR A 39 0.81 6.69 -7.48
CA THR A 39 1.15 5.78 -6.37
C THR A 39 0.08 4.68 -6.32
N PRO A 40 0.47 3.39 -6.30
CA PRO A 40 -0.49 2.31 -6.20
C PRO A 40 -1.19 2.33 -4.83
N SER A 41 -2.43 1.86 -4.79
CA SER A 41 -3.07 1.45 -3.54
C SER A 41 -2.36 0.22 -2.98
N ILE A 42 -2.62 -0.13 -1.72
CA ILE A 42 -2.11 -1.36 -1.10
C ILE A 42 -2.52 -2.58 -1.93
N GLU A 43 -3.79 -2.69 -2.26
CA GLU A 43 -4.33 -3.74 -3.13
C GLU A 43 -3.58 -3.84 -4.47
N SER A 44 -3.39 -2.70 -5.15
CA SER A 44 -2.66 -2.67 -6.42
C SER A 44 -1.20 -3.09 -6.24
N ALA A 45 -0.54 -2.69 -5.16
CA ALA A 45 0.83 -3.07 -4.86
C ALA A 45 0.95 -4.58 -4.60
N LEU A 46 0.00 -5.16 -3.86
CA LEU A 46 -0.09 -6.60 -3.62
C LEU A 46 -0.33 -7.38 -4.92
N ALA A 47 -1.29 -6.95 -5.74
CA ALA A 47 -1.57 -7.57 -7.03
C ALA A 47 -0.35 -7.54 -7.98
N ILE A 48 0.38 -6.42 -8.01
CA ILE A 48 1.62 -6.29 -8.79
C ILE A 48 2.71 -7.23 -8.26
N ALA A 49 2.92 -7.27 -6.95
CA ALA A 49 3.94 -8.12 -6.31
C ALA A 49 3.66 -9.61 -6.59
N LYS A 50 2.40 -10.04 -6.44
CA LYS A 50 1.94 -11.39 -6.77
C LYS A 50 2.18 -11.75 -8.25
N ALA A 51 1.81 -10.87 -9.16
CA ALA A 51 2.01 -11.09 -10.60
C ALA A 51 3.50 -11.17 -10.99
N LEU A 52 4.37 -10.51 -10.24
CA LEU A 52 5.82 -10.55 -10.45
C LEU A 52 6.50 -11.70 -9.69
N GLY A 53 5.79 -12.46 -8.84
CA GLY A 53 6.37 -13.49 -8.00
C GLY A 53 7.40 -12.94 -7.01
N VAL A 54 7.20 -11.71 -6.51
CA VAL A 54 8.11 -11.05 -5.57
C VAL A 54 7.34 -10.60 -4.35
N SER A 55 8.04 -10.45 -3.22
CA SER A 55 7.45 -9.79 -2.05
C SER A 55 7.19 -8.31 -2.33
N VAL A 56 6.19 -7.74 -1.67
CA VAL A 56 5.87 -6.30 -1.74
C VAL A 56 7.09 -5.45 -1.38
N ASP A 57 7.92 -5.92 -0.45
CA ASP A 57 9.16 -5.28 -0.03
C ASP A 57 10.13 -5.05 -1.18
N ARG A 58 10.29 -6.04 -2.05
CA ARG A 58 11.13 -5.93 -3.26
C ARG A 58 10.57 -4.90 -4.25
N LEU A 59 9.25 -4.80 -4.31
CA LEU A 59 8.59 -3.78 -5.14
C LEU A 59 8.94 -2.37 -4.66
N PHE A 60 9.04 -2.16 -3.35
CA PHE A 60 9.43 -0.89 -2.73
C PHE A 60 10.94 -0.69 -2.59
N GLY A 61 11.74 -1.62 -3.12
CA GLY A 61 13.19 -1.44 -3.26
C GLY A 61 14.01 -1.84 -2.05
N HIS A 62 13.42 -2.49 -1.08
CA HIS A 62 14.12 -2.96 0.11
C HIS A 62 14.75 -4.34 -0.16
N GLN A 63 16.06 -4.43 0.03
CA GLN A 63 16.82 -5.68 0.04
C GLN A 63 17.40 -5.84 1.44
N GLN A 64 16.90 -6.79 2.21
CA GLN A 64 17.53 -7.18 3.47
C GLN A 64 17.79 -8.68 3.52
N ALA A 65 18.90 -9.05 4.16
CA ALA A 65 19.31 -10.44 4.35
C ALA A 65 18.42 -11.11 5.41
N ASP A 66 18.09 -12.36 5.17
CA ASP A 66 17.06 -13.17 5.85
C ASP A 66 17.36 -13.56 7.32
N THR A 67 18.34 -12.94 8.01
CA THR A 67 18.86 -13.47 9.28
C THR A 67 18.74 -12.57 10.50
N GLU A 68 18.32 -11.32 10.33
CA GLU A 68 18.25 -10.41 11.48
C GLU A 68 16.95 -10.58 12.27
N PRO A 69 17.01 -10.80 13.61
CA PRO A 69 15.83 -10.95 14.44
C PRO A 69 15.00 -9.66 14.56
N ILE A 70 15.63 -8.52 14.28
CA ILE A 70 15.03 -7.18 14.36
C ILE A 70 15.19 -6.47 13.02
N SER A 71 14.09 -5.90 12.52
CA SER A 71 14.10 -5.00 11.37
C SER A 71 13.84 -3.57 11.84
N ILE A 72 14.79 -2.70 11.58
CA ILE A 72 14.67 -1.27 11.93
C ILE A 72 14.71 -0.47 10.62
N MET A 73 13.64 0.26 10.34
CA MET A 73 13.58 1.23 9.25
C MET A 73 13.69 2.64 9.83
N ARG A 74 14.82 3.28 9.63
CA ARG A 74 15.05 4.64 10.11
C ARG A 74 14.28 5.66 9.27
N ALA A 75 13.76 6.69 9.92
CA ALA A 75 13.09 7.79 9.21
C ALA A 75 14.01 8.48 8.21
N SER A 76 15.31 8.58 8.51
CA SER A 76 16.35 9.15 7.63
C SER A 76 16.64 8.30 6.38
N GLU A 77 16.37 7.01 6.42
CA GLU A 77 16.58 6.08 5.30
C GLU A 77 15.39 6.07 4.33
N ARG A 78 14.26 6.59 4.78
CA ARG A 78 13.11 6.81 3.93
C ARG A 78 13.38 8.06 3.09
N GLU A 79 13.52 7.89 1.79
CA GLU A 79 13.57 9.05 0.88
C GLU A 79 12.37 9.96 1.19
N HIS A 80 12.66 11.21 1.55
CA HIS A 80 11.66 12.20 1.91
C HIS A 80 10.95 12.70 0.64
N ASN A 81 10.16 11.84 0.04
CA ASN A 81 9.17 12.30 -0.92
C ASN A 81 7.98 12.89 -0.17
N ASN A 82 8.13 14.18 0.19
CA ASN A 82 7.04 14.99 0.71
C ASN A 82 5.91 15.03 -0.32
N GLY A 83 4.94 14.13 -0.19
CA GLY A 83 3.80 14.05 -1.10
C GLY A 83 3.39 12.64 -1.51
N GLU A 84 4.12 11.59 -1.12
CA GLU A 84 3.68 10.21 -1.39
C GLU A 84 2.42 9.87 -0.60
N ALA A 85 1.41 9.39 -1.33
CA ALA A 85 0.15 8.98 -0.73
C ALA A 85 0.28 7.75 0.19
N MET A 86 1.34 6.94 0.02
CA MET A 86 1.61 5.75 0.80
C MET A 86 3.10 5.52 0.95
N THR A 87 3.55 5.22 2.17
CA THR A 87 4.94 4.89 2.51
C THR A 87 4.95 3.64 3.37
N MET A 88 5.68 2.59 2.97
CA MET A 88 5.89 1.41 3.80
C MET A 88 6.83 1.76 4.97
N VAL A 89 6.49 1.31 6.18
CA VAL A 89 7.26 1.60 7.40
C VAL A 89 7.69 0.36 8.17
N ALA A 90 7.12 -0.81 7.87
CA ALA A 90 7.56 -2.10 8.42
C ALA A 90 7.08 -3.26 7.53
N GLY A 91 7.62 -4.45 7.76
CA GLY A 91 7.24 -5.67 7.03
C GLY A 91 8.22 -6.06 5.94
N LEU A 92 9.47 -5.64 6.05
CA LEU A 92 10.51 -5.81 5.03
C LEU A 92 11.22 -7.17 5.06
N HIS A 93 10.84 -8.05 5.97
CA HIS A 93 11.46 -9.38 6.09
C HIS A 93 10.59 -10.47 5.51
N PRO A 94 11.16 -11.40 4.72
CA PRO A 94 10.49 -12.65 4.35
C PRO A 94 9.98 -13.39 5.60
N GLY A 95 8.84 -14.02 5.49
CA GLY A 95 8.22 -14.78 6.60
C GLY A 95 7.55 -13.92 7.68
N LYS A 96 7.51 -12.60 7.54
CA LYS A 96 6.73 -11.73 8.43
C LYS A 96 5.31 -11.56 7.88
N ILE A 97 4.32 -11.86 8.74
CA ILE A 97 2.89 -11.78 8.38
C ILE A 97 2.33 -10.36 8.46
N MET A 98 3.04 -9.44 9.14
CA MET A 98 2.59 -8.06 9.29
C MET A 98 3.38 -7.10 8.39
N ARG A 99 2.66 -6.19 7.74
CA ARG A 99 3.20 -5.06 6.98
C ARG A 99 2.56 -3.78 7.46
N ALA A 100 3.36 -2.72 7.58
CA ALA A 100 2.83 -1.44 8.02
C ALA A 100 3.13 -0.33 7.00
N PHE A 101 2.14 0.51 6.79
CA PHE A 101 2.18 1.64 5.89
C PHE A 101 1.73 2.91 6.59
N VAL A 102 2.35 4.04 6.27
CA VAL A 102 1.77 5.35 6.53
C VAL A 102 1.09 5.79 5.24
N ILE A 103 -0.21 6.00 5.31
CA ILE A 103 -1.01 6.52 4.19
C ILE A 103 -1.42 7.96 4.45
N ARG A 104 -1.46 8.75 3.36
CA ARG A 104 -1.87 10.15 3.37
C ARG A 104 -2.97 10.33 2.34
N PRO A 105 -4.23 10.03 2.72
CA PRO A 105 -5.34 10.14 1.80
C PRO A 105 -5.57 11.60 1.42
N THR A 106 -5.94 11.84 0.17
CA THR A 106 -6.33 13.17 -0.31
C THR A 106 -7.82 13.21 -0.59
N SER A 107 -8.47 14.33 -0.35
CA SER A 107 -9.89 14.53 -0.63
C SER A 107 -10.22 14.42 -2.13
N ARG A 108 -9.29 14.83 -3.00
CA ARG A 108 -9.45 14.80 -4.47
C ARG A 108 -9.26 13.41 -5.09
N ALA A 109 -8.29 12.63 -4.60
CA ALA A 109 -7.97 11.31 -5.17
C ALA A 109 -9.07 10.27 -4.91
N SER A 110 -9.99 10.56 -3.99
CA SER A 110 -10.92 9.58 -3.44
C SER A 110 -12.28 9.55 -4.13
N ARG A 111 -12.65 10.59 -4.87
CA ARG A 111 -13.99 10.68 -5.49
C ARG A 111 -14.25 9.73 -6.66
N GLY A 112 -13.29 8.93 -7.08
CA GLY A 112 -13.44 7.96 -8.18
C GLY A 112 -12.70 6.66 -7.94
N ARG A 113 -12.08 6.45 -6.78
CA ARG A 113 -11.41 5.19 -6.46
C ARG A 113 -12.44 4.12 -6.12
N LEU A 114 -12.24 2.95 -6.72
CA LEU A 114 -12.89 1.72 -6.27
C LEU A 114 -12.53 1.44 -4.81
N MET A 115 -13.38 0.72 -4.11
CA MET A 115 -13.07 0.24 -2.77
C MET A 115 -11.97 -0.82 -2.87
N SER A 116 -10.99 -0.74 -1.98
CA SER A 116 -9.94 -1.76 -1.85
C SER A 116 -10.48 -2.97 -1.11
N HIS A 117 -9.98 -4.16 -1.43
CA HIS A 117 -10.15 -5.38 -0.66
C HIS A 117 -8.92 -6.26 -0.86
N HIS A 118 -8.52 -6.97 0.16
CA HIS A 118 -7.40 -7.92 0.12
C HIS A 118 -7.51 -8.92 1.27
N GLU A 119 -6.79 -10.02 1.22
CA GLU A 119 -6.78 -11.02 2.27
C GLU A 119 -6.16 -10.48 3.56
N GLY A 120 -6.65 -11.00 4.69
CA GLY A 120 -6.14 -10.72 6.03
C GLY A 120 -6.97 -9.75 6.85
N GLU A 121 -6.35 -9.23 7.89
CA GLU A 121 -6.92 -8.25 8.80
C GLU A 121 -6.15 -6.94 8.73
N GLU A 122 -6.85 -5.82 8.94
CA GLU A 122 -6.26 -4.50 8.90
C GLU A 122 -6.57 -3.72 10.17
N ILE A 123 -5.52 -3.14 10.75
CA ILE A 123 -5.63 -2.10 11.78
C ILE A 123 -5.29 -0.76 11.13
N LEU A 124 -6.18 0.20 11.31
CA LEU A 124 -6.00 1.58 10.88
C LEU A 124 -6.00 2.48 12.13
N TYR A 125 -4.90 3.21 12.34
CA TYR A 125 -4.76 4.17 13.42
C TYR A 125 -4.52 5.56 12.86
N VAL A 126 -5.37 6.52 13.20
CA VAL A 126 -5.27 7.89 12.69
C VAL A 126 -4.17 8.63 13.44
N LEU A 127 -3.10 9.00 12.72
CA LEU A 127 -1.95 9.73 13.25
C LEU A 127 -2.20 11.24 13.30
N LYS A 128 -2.95 11.76 12.31
CA LYS A 128 -3.17 13.20 12.15
C LYS A 128 -4.39 13.47 11.26
N GLY A 129 -5.09 14.56 11.57
CA GLY A 129 -6.24 15.04 10.80
C GLY A 129 -7.49 14.24 11.04
N GLU A 130 -8.45 14.39 10.12
CA GLU A 130 -9.73 13.69 10.13
C GLU A 130 -9.91 12.93 8.82
N MET A 131 -10.56 11.79 8.89
CA MET A 131 -10.83 10.97 7.71
C MET A 131 -12.14 10.20 7.85
N GLU A 132 -12.72 9.84 6.71
CA GLU A 132 -13.87 8.96 6.62
C GLU A 132 -13.38 7.58 6.19
N LEU A 133 -13.62 6.57 7.01
CA LEU A 133 -13.48 5.17 6.65
C LEU A 133 -14.83 4.65 6.16
N GLN A 134 -14.88 4.23 4.91
CA GLN A 134 -16.01 3.53 4.35
C GLN A 134 -15.72 2.04 4.33
N ILE A 135 -16.56 1.22 4.97
CA ILE A 135 -16.51 -0.25 4.96
C ILE A 135 -17.87 -0.75 4.45
N ALA A 136 -17.86 -1.44 3.33
CA ALA A 136 -19.07 -1.80 2.60
C ALA A 136 -19.98 -0.57 2.41
N GLN A 137 -21.14 -0.54 3.07
CA GLN A 137 -22.09 0.58 3.00
C GLN A 137 -22.02 1.53 4.20
N LYS A 138 -21.23 1.19 5.23
CA LYS A 138 -21.08 2.02 6.42
C LYS A 138 -19.98 3.06 6.22
N LYS A 139 -20.18 4.24 6.81
CA LYS A 139 -19.23 5.34 6.83
C LYS A 139 -19.02 5.78 8.25
N GLU A 140 -17.76 5.79 8.67
CA GLU A 140 -17.35 6.19 10.01
C GLU A 140 -16.34 7.33 9.92
N ARG A 141 -16.55 8.38 10.69
CA ARG A 141 -15.57 9.48 10.83
C ARG A 141 -14.59 9.11 11.93
N LEU A 142 -13.31 9.26 11.60
CA LEU A 142 -12.20 8.98 12.49
C LEU A 142 -11.35 10.25 12.61
N SER A 143 -10.96 10.55 13.85
CA SER A 143 -10.08 11.66 14.22
C SER A 143 -8.73 11.13 14.71
N ALA A 144 -7.73 12.00 14.83
CA ALA A 144 -6.42 11.63 15.37
C ALA A 144 -6.56 10.92 16.74
N GLY A 145 -5.95 9.74 16.87
CA GLY A 145 -6.07 8.84 18.03
C GLY A 145 -7.10 7.73 17.88
N ASP A 146 -8.02 7.83 16.93
CA ASP A 146 -9.00 6.75 16.70
C ASP A 146 -8.36 5.57 15.99
N CYS A 147 -8.87 4.37 16.30
CA CYS A 147 -8.42 3.11 15.75
C CYS A 147 -9.60 2.30 15.20
N ALA A 148 -9.46 1.77 14.00
CA ALA A 148 -10.39 0.79 13.44
C ALA A 148 -9.66 -0.54 13.19
N HIS A 149 -10.32 -1.66 13.46
CA HIS A 149 -9.85 -3.01 13.15
C HIS A 149 -10.93 -3.75 12.38
N PHE A 150 -10.60 -4.33 11.24
CA PHE A 150 -11.56 -4.97 10.37
C PHE A 150 -10.92 -6.04 9.48
N ASP A 151 -11.76 -6.94 8.98
CA ASP A 151 -11.41 -7.91 7.94
C ASP A 151 -11.24 -7.18 6.61
N SER A 152 -10.03 -7.22 6.06
CA SER A 152 -9.69 -6.49 4.82
C SER A 152 -10.34 -7.08 3.55
N ARG A 153 -10.95 -8.25 3.63
CA ARG A 153 -11.76 -8.81 2.54
C ARG A 153 -13.06 -8.03 2.34
N ILE A 154 -13.50 -7.31 3.36
CA ILE A 154 -14.62 -6.39 3.24
C ILE A 154 -14.18 -5.18 2.42
N PRO A 155 -14.88 -4.84 1.31
CA PRO A 155 -14.55 -3.66 0.54
C PRO A 155 -14.52 -2.41 1.40
N HIS A 156 -13.39 -1.70 1.37
CA HIS A 156 -13.13 -0.54 2.22
C HIS A 156 -12.44 0.60 1.46
N LYS A 157 -12.56 1.81 2.00
CA LYS A 157 -11.95 3.01 1.43
C LYS A 157 -11.71 4.05 2.51
N LEU A 158 -10.57 4.74 2.42
CA LEU A 158 -10.20 5.84 3.29
C LEU A 158 -10.12 7.15 2.51
N VAL A 159 -10.73 8.20 3.05
CA VAL A 159 -10.83 9.53 2.42
C VAL A 159 -10.48 10.59 3.47
N SER A 160 -9.61 11.54 3.15
CA SER A 160 -9.42 12.72 4.00
C SER A 160 -10.67 13.60 3.96
N THR A 161 -11.15 13.98 5.14
CA THR A 161 -12.24 14.95 5.33
C THR A 161 -11.74 16.29 5.91
N SER A 162 -10.45 16.37 6.20
CA SER A 162 -9.81 17.56 6.75
C SER A 162 -9.24 18.45 5.64
N ASP A 163 -9.29 19.75 5.85
CA ASP A 163 -8.60 20.74 5.01
C ASP A 163 -7.07 20.72 5.23
N THR A 164 -6.63 20.15 6.35
CA THR A 164 -5.20 19.89 6.64
C THR A 164 -4.79 18.49 6.22
N PRO A 165 -3.50 18.27 5.91
CA PRO A 165 -3.01 16.94 5.55
C PRO A 165 -3.31 15.90 6.63
N SER A 166 -3.99 14.84 6.26
CA SER A 166 -4.31 13.70 7.13
C SER A 166 -3.30 12.58 6.93
N ALA A 167 -3.05 11.79 7.98
CA ALA A 167 -2.20 10.61 7.93
C ALA A 167 -2.73 9.51 8.85
N ALA A 168 -2.62 8.26 8.41
CA ALA A 168 -2.94 7.09 9.20
C ALA A 168 -1.83 6.05 9.09
N LEU A 169 -1.58 5.33 10.17
CA LEU A 169 -0.83 4.07 10.16
C LEU A 169 -1.81 2.95 9.82
N VAL A 170 -1.49 2.19 8.81
CA VAL A 170 -2.21 0.98 8.42
C VAL A 170 -1.29 -0.21 8.64
N VAL A 171 -1.76 -1.18 9.41
CA VAL A 171 -1.06 -2.46 9.62
C VAL A 171 -1.94 -3.56 9.04
N ILE A 172 -1.37 -4.34 8.13
CA ILE A 172 -2.03 -5.48 7.50
C ILE A 172 -1.33 -6.74 7.99
N ALA A 173 -2.13 -7.70 8.45
CA ALA A 173 -1.67 -9.05 8.78
C ALA A 173 -2.32 -10.05 7.84
N SER A 174 -1.50 -10.75 7.03
CA SER A 174 -1.96 -11.87 6.21
C SER A 174 -0.86 -12.91 6.07
N LYS A 175 -1.23 -14.16 5.76
CA LYS A 175 -0.26 -15.22 5.52
C LYS A 175 0.47 -14.98 4.20
N GLU A 176 1.73 -15.44 4.09
CA GLU A 176 2.58 -15.22 2.90
C GLU A 176 1.95 -15.72 1.58
N ASP A 177 1.11 -16.75 1.64
CA ASP A 177 0.46 -17.34 0.47
C ASP A 177 -0.73 -16.52 -0.06
N ASP A 178 -1.14 -15.47 0.65
CA ASP A 178 -2.31 -14.64 0.33
C ASP A 178 -1.96 -13.34 -0.42
N PHE A 179 -0.69 -13.18 -0.85
CA PHE A 179 -0.20 -11.99 -1.54
C PHE A 179 0.28 -12.24 -2.95
#